data_59e40aba1949e46953d259987d723da9
#
_entry.id   59e40aba1949e46953d259987d723da9
#
_cell.length_a   1.000
_cell.length_b   1.000
_cell.length_c   1.000
_cell.angle_alpha   90.00
_cell.angle_beta   90.00
_cell.angle_gamma   90.00
#
_symmetry.space_group_name_H-M   'P 1'
#
loop_
_entity.id
_entity.type
_entity.pdbx_description
1 polymer ?
#
loop_
_entity_poly.entity_id
_entity_poly.type
_entity_poly.pdbx_seq_one_letter_code
_entity_poly.pdbx_strand_id
1 'polypeptide(L)'
;GFAGLTSRFDLVKPVIAAVNGVAMGGGFEIALACDLIIASEKAVFALPEPKVGLAALAGGLNRLPRHIGVKRALGMILTGRHVSAYEGEHLGFVNEVVEDGIALERAHEVAEEILTCSPLSIRASKDAVYRSLDFASLEDSMKGMREEYAAVRQMIESDDFIEGPKAFAEKRPPNWKGR
;
A
#
# COMPACT_ATOMS: atom_id res chain seq x y z
N GLY A 1 5.52 14.45 -7.60
CA GLY A 1 6.53 13.39 -7.55
C GLY A 1 6.66 12.65 -8.86
N PHE A 2 7.56 11.69 -8.94
CA PHE A 2 7.77 10.88 -10.13
C PHE A 2 6.48 10.20 -10.57
N ALA A 3 6.22 10.16 -11.89
CA ALA A 3 4.99 9.64 -12.51
C ALA A 3 3.67 10.21 -11.91
N GLY A 4 3.72 11.39 -11.29
CA GLY A 4 2.55 11.98 -10.63
C GLY A 4 2.06 11.25 -9.37
N LEU A 5 2.76 10.21 -8.90
CA LEU A 5 2.31 9.34 -7.81
C LEU A 5 3.23 9.32 -6.58
N THR A 6 4.55 9.22 -6.78
CA THR A 6 5.48 8.90 -5.68
C THR A 6 5.56 9.93 -4.55
N SER A 7 5.01 11.12 -4.71
CA SER A 7 4.90 12.18 -3.68
C SER A 7 3.45 12.57 -3.37
N ARG A 8 2.48 11.69 -3.67
CA ARG A 8 1.07 11.92 -3.39
C ARG A 8 0.70 11.43 -1.99
N PHE A 9 1.23 12.10 -0.97
CA PHE A 9 0.90 11.83 0.44
C PHE A 9 -0.52 12.26 0.83
N ASP A 10 -1.20 13.01 -0.03
CA ASP A 10 -2.59 13.45 0.08
C ASP A 10 -3.61 12.42 -0.45
N LEU A 11 -3.15 11.32 -1.05
CA LEU A 11 -4.01 10.36 -1.73
C LEU A 11 -4.71 9.43 -0.73
N VAL A 12 -5.97 9.74 -0.42
CA VAL A 12 -6.78 9.02 0.57
C VAL A 12 -7.39 7.72 0.06
N LYS A 13 -7.54 7.57 -1.27
CA LYS A 13 -8.06 6.33 -1.86
C LYS A 13 -6.96 5.28 -1.94
N PRO A 14 -7.26 3.99 -1.74
CA PRO A 14 -6.32 2.90 -2.03
C PRO A 14 -5.88 2.90 -3.48
N VAL A 15 -4.61 2.54 -3.70
CA VAL A 15 -4.02 2.36 -5.03
C VAL A 15 -3.41 0.97 -5.10
N ILE A 16 -3.75 0.23 -6.14
CA ILE A 16 -3.26 -1.13 -6.37
C ILE A 16 -2.36 -1.12 -7.60
N ALA A 17 -1.13 -1.60 -7.48
CA ALA A 17 -0.26 -1.85 -8.60
C ALA A 17 -0.50 -3.26 -9.15
N ALA A 18 -0.87 -3.36 -10.43
CA ALA A 18 -0.90 -4.61 -11.19
C ALA A 18 0.38 -4.71 -12.00
N VAL A 19 1.37 -5.46 -11.52
CA VAL A 19 2.69 -5.56 -12.12
C VAL A 19 2.78 -6.81 -12.98
N ASN A 20 2.70 -6.64 -14.30
CA ASN A 20 2.66 -7.73 -15.27
C ASN A 20 4.03 -8.12 -15.86
N GLY A 21 5.12 -7.47 -15.42
CA GLY A 21 6.45 -7.71 -15.97
C GLY A 21 7.56 -7.00 -15.20
N VAL A 22 8.46 -6.33 -15.91
CA VAL A 22 9.63 -5.68 -15.31
C VAL A 22 9.25 -4.36 -14.62
N ALA A 23 9.50 -4.27 -13.32
CA ALA A 23 9.39 -3.06 -12.51
C ALA A 23 10.76 -2.73 -11.90
N MET A 24 11.55 -1.91 -12.59
CA MET A 24 12.90 -1.54 -12.16
C MET A 24 13.03 -0.03 -12.01
N GLY A 25 13.91 0.39 -11.08
CA GLY A 25 14.15 1.81 -10.82
C GLY A 25 12.85 2.53 -10.50
N GLY A 26 12.56 3.61 -11.22
CA GLY A 26 11.33 4.38 -11.08
C GLY A 26 10.05 3.54 -11.20
N GLY A 27 10.05 2.46 -12.00
CA GLY A 27 8.90 1.53 -12.08
C GLY A 27 8.65 0.81 -10.76
N PHE A 28 9.70 0.36 -10.09
CA PHE A 28 9.56 -0.24 -8.76
C PHE A 28 9.21 0.82 -7.70
N GLU A 29 9.74 2.04 -7.81
CA GLU A 29 9.38 3.15 -6.91
C GLU A 29 7.90 3.52 -7.02
N ILE A 30 7.30 3.45 -8.24
CA ILE A 30 5.86 3.60 -8.45
C ILE A 30 5.09 2.49 -7.75
N ALA A 31 5.48 1.23 -7.95
CA ALA A 31 4.83 0.09 -7.29
C ALA A 31 4.90 0.19 -5.77
N LEU A 32 6.05 0.56 -5.20
CA LEU A 32 6.22 0.81 -3.76
C LEU A 32 5.42 2.01 -3.22
N ALA A 33 5.00 2.93 -4.09
CA ALA A 33 4.14 4.05 -3.72
C ALA A 33 2.65 3.70 -3.74
N CYS A 34 2.28 2.54 -4.28
CA CYS A 34 0.93 1.99 -4.18
C CYS A 34 0.74 1.30 -2.82
N ASP A 35 -0.51 1.11 -2.42
CA ASP A 35 -0.86 0.48 -1.14
C ASP A 35 -0.77 -1.05 -1.21
N LEU A 36 -1.07 -1.62 -2.39
CA LEU A 36 -1.01 -3.05 -2.66
C LEU A 36 -0.28 -3.31 -3.98
N ILE A 37 0.41 -4.45 -4.07
CA ILE A 37 1.06 -4.93 -5.27
C ILE A 37 0.56 -6.34 -5.60
N ILE A 38 -0.15 -6.48 -6.71
CA ILE A 38 -0.49 -7.76 -7.32
C ILE A 38 0.48 -7.98 -8.48
N ALA A 39 1.23 -9.06 -8.45
CA ALA A 39 2.31 -9.30 -9.41
C ALA A 39 2.06 -10.56 -10.24
N SER A 40 2.29 -10.49 -11.55
CA SER A 40 2.47 -11.69 -12.37
C SER A 40 3.66 -12.51 -11.86
N GLU A 41 3.57 -13.83 -11.93
CA GLU A 41 4.68 -14.74 -11.63
C GLU A 41 5.96 -14.43 -12.41
N LYS A 42 5.82 -13.74 -13.57
CA LYS A 42 6.94 -13.28 -14.42
C LYS A 42 7.46 -11.89 -14.02
N ALA A 43 6.83 -11.22 -13.06
CA ALA A 43 7.29 -9.90 -12.64
C ALA A 43 8.66 -9.96 -11.96
N VAL A 44 9.47 -8.94 -12.25
CA VAL A 44 10.82 -8.79 -11.71
C VAL A 44 11.00 -7.39 -11.20
N PHE A 45 11.53 -7.27 -9.99
CA PHE A 45 11.72 -6.01 -9.29
C PHE A 45 13.20 -5.74 -9.03
N ALA A 46 13.64 -4.48 -9.15
CA ALA A 46 14.98 -4.05 -8.76
C ALA A 46 15.05 -2.54 -8.52
N LEU A 47 16.04 -2.12 -7.73
CA LEU A 47 16.52 -0.74 -7.67
C LEU A 47 17.98 -0.73 -8.17
N PRO A 48 18.20 -0.76 -9.51
CA PRO A 48 19.53 -0.92 -10.09
C PRO A 48 20.31 0.38 -10.24
N GLU A 49 19.78 1.51 -9.74
CA GLU A 49 20.35 2.84 -9.86
C GLU A 49 21.84 2.92 -9.52
N PRO A 50 22.36 2.23 -8.47
CA PRO A 50 23.79 2.28 -8.16
C PRO A 50 24.69 1.76 -9.27
N LYS A 51 24.20 0.87 -10.15
CA LYS A 51 24.97 0.36 -11.29
C LYS A 51 25.24 1.42 -12.37
N VAL A 52 24.51 2.51 -12.34
CA VAL A 52 24.66 3.64 -13.27
C VAL A 52 25.00 4.95 -12.56
N GLY A 53 25.46 4.88 -11.30
CA GLY A 53 25.90 6.05 -10.53
C GLY A 53 24.75 6.91 -9.99
N LEU A 54 23.53 6.37 -9.91
CA LEU A 54 22.35 7.05 -9.40
C LEU A 54 21.87 6.40 -8.09
N ALA A 55 20.79 6.94 -7.54
CA ALA A 55 20.09 6.38 -6.40
C ALA A 55 18.56 6.48 -6.60
N ALA A 56 17.78 5.57 -6.00
CA ALA A 56 16.34 5.50 -6.11
C ALA A 56 15.65 6.61 -5.28
N LEU A 57 15.73 7.85 -5.77
CA LEU A 57 15.32 9.07 -5.04
C LEU A 57 13.83 9.37 -5.14
N ALA A 58 13.07 8.65 -5.96
CA ALA A 58 11.61 8.82 -6.04
C ALA A 58 10.86 8.07 -4.92
N GLY A 59 11.57 7.65 -3.88
CA GLY A 59 11.03 7.05 -2.66
C GLY A 59 11.43 5.60 -2.42
N GLY A 60 12.16 4.96 -3.33
CA GLY A 60 12.63 3.58 -3.19
C GLY A 60 13.49 3.38 -1.95
N LEU A 61 14.42 4.31 -1.68
CA LEU A 61 15.29 4.28 -0.50
C LEU A 61 14.54 4.44 0.83
N ASN A 62 13.34 5.03 0.80
CA ASN A 62 12.54 5.28 1.99
C ASN A 62 11.48 4.19 2.21
N ARG A 63 10.81 3.75 1.14
CA ARG A 63 9.70 2.79 1.22
C ARG A 63 10.17 1.35 1.38
N LEU A 64 11.12 0.91 0.55
CA LEU A 64 11.56 -0.48 0.58
C LEU A 64 12.04 -0.93 1.99
N PRO A 65 12.88 -0.15 2.73
CA PRO A 65 13.27 -0.54 4.08
C PRO A 65 12.10 -0.60 5.08
N ARG A 66 11.06 0.18 4.88
CA ARG A 66 9.85 0.16 5.72
C ARG A 66 9.01 -1.11 5.49
N HIS A 67 9.02 -1.65 4.28
CA HIS A 67 8.30 -2.90 3.95
C HIS A 67 9.06 -4.16 4.38
N ILE A 68 10.37 -4.24 4.09
CA ILE A 68 11.12 -5.50 4.23
C ILE A 68 12.24 -5.47 5.28
N GLY A 69 12.38 -4.35 5.96
CA GLY A 69 13.45 -4.12 6.93
C GLY A 69 14.78 -3.72 6.30
N VAL A 70 15.60 -3.00 7.08
CA VAL A 70 16.82 -2.33 6.58
C VAL A 70 17.81 -3.28 5.91
N LYS A 71 18.09 -4.44 6.53
CA LYS A 71 19.11 -5.36 6.02
C LYS A 71 18.75 -5.96 4.66
N ARG A 72 17.51 -6.38 4.49
CA ARG A 72 17.01 -6.94 3.21
C ARG A 72 16.97 -5.86 2.12
N ALA A 73 16.50 -4.67 2.46
CA ALA A 73 16.46 -3.54 1.54
C ALA A 73 17.86 -3.13 1.08
N LEU A 74 18.84 -3.01 1.99
CA LEU A 74 20.22 -2.71 1.62
C LEU A 74 20.83 -3.80 0.74
N GLY A 75 20.50 -5.08 0.98
CA GLY A 75 20.94 -6.18 0.11
C GLY A 75 20.46 -6.01 -1.34
N MET A 76 19.23 -5.54 -1.55
CA MET A 76 18.69 -5.24 -2.88
C MET A 76 19.30 -3.95 -3.46
N ILE A 77 19.30 -2.87 -2.69
CA ILE A 77 19.70 -1.53 -3.14
C ILE A 77 21.18 -1.49 -3.51
N LEU A 78 22.08 -1.96 -2.61
CA LEU A 78 23.53 -1.83 -2.81
C LEU A 78 24.05 -2.73 -3.92
N THR A 79 23.39 -3.85 -4.20
CA THR A 79 23.76 -4.76 -5.27
C THR A 79 23.03 -4.49 -6.59
N GLY A 80 21.90 -3.80 -6.52
CA GLY A 80 21.01 -3.62 -7.67
C GLY A 80 20.53 -4.96 -8.24
N ARG A 81 20.40 -6.00 -7.38
CA ARG A 81 19.98 -7.33 -7.82
C ARG A 81 18.51 -7.36 -8.21
N HIS A 82 18.19 -8.31 -9.06
CA HIS A 82 16.81 -8.60 -9.44
C HIS A 82 16.15 -9.50 -8.39
N VAL A 83 14.86 -9.29 -8.16
CA VAL A 83 14.02 -10.06 -7.26
C VAL A 83 12.79 -10.50 -8.03
N SER A 84 12.47 -11.79 -8.01
CA SER A 84 11.26 -12.33 -8.61
C SER A 84 10.01 -11.95 -7.83
N ALA A 85 8.82 -12.10 -8.43
CA ALA A 85 7.54 -11.89 -7.77
C ALA A 85 7.41 -12.73 -6.49
N TYR A 86 7.73 -14.03 -6.55
CA TYR A 86 7.68 -14.94 -5.40
C TYR A 86 8.66 -14.55 -4.29
N GLU A 87 9.86 -14.10 -4.64
CA GLU A 87 10.78 -13.57 -3.63
C GLU A 87 10.23 -12.27 -3.03
N GLY A 88 9.60 -11.40 -3.84
CA GLY A 88 8.97 -10.16 -3.38
C GLY A 88 7.82 -10.41 -2.41
N GLU A 89 7.02 -11.44 -2.65
CA GLU A 89 5.97 -11.92 -1.75
C GLU A 89 6.56 -12.45 -0.44
N HIS A 90 7.58 -13.31 -0.52
CA HIS A 90 8.30 -13.80 0.67
C HIS A 90 8.95 -12.66 1.48
N LEU A 91 9.47 -11.65 0.83
CA LEU A 91 10.06 -10.47 1.47
C LEU A 91 9.00 -9.56 2.08
N GLY A 92 7.78 -9.55 1.56
CA GLY A 92 6.63 -8.83 2.10
C GLY A 92 6.31 -7.49 1.41
N PHE A 93 6.84 -7.23 0.22
CA PHE A 93 6.42 -6.05 -0.56
C PHE A 93 5.43 -6.38 -1.70
N VAL A 94 5.29 -7.64 -2.10
CA VAL A 94 4.23 -8.12 -2.99
C VAL A 94 3.14 -8.75 -2.13
N ASN A 95 1.88 -8.39 -2.36
CA ASN A 95 0.73 -8.91 -1.62
C ASN A 95 0.27 -10.27 -2.15
N GLU A 96 0.32 -10.45 -3.47
CA GLU A 96 -0.15 -11.68 -4.11
C GLU A 96 0.58 -11.88 -5.45
N VAL A 97 0.99 -13.13 -5.72
CA VAL A 97 1.54 -13.53 -7.02
C VAL A 97 0.48 -14.33 -7.77
N VAL A 98 0.24 -13.96 -9.02
CA VAL A 98 -0.75 -14.58 -9.90
C VAL A 98 -0.13 -15.09 -11.19
N GLU A 99 -0.84 -15.95 -11.91
CA GLU A 99 -0.43 -16.43 -13.25
C GLU A 99 -0.19 -15.27 -14.21
N ASP A 100 0.61 -15.52 -15.23
CA ASP A 100 0.92 -14.53 -16.25
C ASP A 100 -0.34 -14.08 -17.00
N GLY A 101 -0.48 -12.77 -17.15
CA GLY A 101 -1.59 -12.14 -17.89
C GLY A 101 -2.79 -11.75 -17.04
N ILE A 102 -2.96 -12.24 -15.80
CA ILE A 102 -4.18 -11.97 -15.00
C ILE A 102 -3.96 -10.94 -13.86
N ALA A 103 -2.79 -10.34 -13.72
CA ALA A 103 -2.50 -9.41 -12.62
C ALA A 103 -3.48 -8.22 -12.55
N LEU A 104 -3.91 -7.68 -13.70
CA LEU A 104 -4.87 -6.59 -13.73
C LEU A 104 -6.29 -7.05 -13.34
N GLU A 105 -6.71 -8.21 -13.81
CA GLU A 105 -8.01 -8.81 -13.46
C GLU A 105 -8.08 -9.04 -11.95
N ARG A 106 -7.04 -9.67 -11.38
CA ARG A 106 -6.98 -9.90 -9.93
C ARG A 106 -6.94 -8.60 -9.12
N ALA A 107 -6.24 -7.57 -9.59
CA ALA A 107 -6.24 -6.26 -8.96
C ALA A 107 -7.65 -5.62 -8.96
N HIS A 108 -8.44 -5.82 -10.02
CA HIS A 108 -9.84 -5.39 -10.03
C HIS A 108 -10.69 -6.16 -9.03
N GLU A 109 -10.54 -7.48 -8.91
CA GLU A 109 -11.24 -8.27 -7.90
C GLU A 109 -10.93 -7.78 -6.47
N VAL A 110 -9.64 -7.52 -6.18
CA VAL A 110 -9.25 -6.95 -4.88
C VAL A 110 -9.87 -5.57 -4.68
N ALA A 111 -9.96 -4.75 -5.71
CA ALA A 111 -10.63 -3.44 -5.63
C ALA A 111 -12.13 -3.60 -5.33
N GLU A 112 -12.82 -4.57 -5.95
CA GLU A 112 -14.23 -4.88 -5.65
C GLU A 112 -14.40 -5.38 -4.21
N GLU A 113 -13.49 -6.20 -3.69
CA GLU A 113 -13.48 -6.60 -2.28
C GLU A 113 -13.39 -5.37 -1.35
N ILE A 114 -12.48 -4.43 -1.65
CA ILE A 114 -12.33 -3.17 -0.90
C ILE A 114 -13.63 -2.35 -0.95
N LEU A 115 -14.30 -2.30 -2.09
CA LEU A 115 -15.55 -1.54 -2.28
C LEU A 115 -16.73 -2.11 -1.46
N THR A 116 -16.65 -3.33 -0.95
CA THR A 116 -17.65 -3.86 0.00
C THR A 116 -17.57 -3.20 1.38
N CYS A 117 -16.45 -2.54 1.70
CA CYS A 117 -16.21 -1.90 2.99
C CYS A 117 -16.67 -0.43 2.99
N SER A 118 -16.91 0.12 4.21
CA SER A 118 -17.21 1.56 4.33
C SER A 118 -16.06 2.41 3.78
N PRO A 119 -16.36 3.34 2.84
CA PRO A 119 -15.33 4.19 2.24
C PRO A 119 -14.62 5.09 3.24
N LEU A 120 -15.28 5.49 4.33
CA LEU A 120 -14.66 6.28 5.39
C LEU A 120 -13.74 5.43 6.27
N SER A 121 -14.12 4.18 6.56
CA SER A 121 -13.26 3.24 7.29
C SER A 121 -11.98 2.92 6.50
N ILE A 122 -12.08 2.70 5.18
CA ILE A 122 -10.91 2.47 4.32
C ILE A 122 -9.96 3.67 4.37
N ARG A 123 -10.48 4.89 4.21
CA ARG A 123 -9.66 6.12 4.26
C ARG A 123 -9.00 6.32 5.62
N ALA A 124 -9.76 6.14 6.70
CA ALA A 124 -9.25 6.27 8.06
C ALA A 124 -8.17 5.22 8.36
N SER A 125 -8.37 3.97 7.93
CA SER A 125 -7.41 2.89 8.12
C SER A 125 -6.11 3.16 7.36
N LYS A 126 -6.20 3.55 6.09
CA LYS A 126 -5.02 3.90 5.28
C LYS A 126 -4.23 5.05 5.91
N ASP A 127 -4.90 6.17 6.26
CA ASP A 127 -4.28 7.34 6.88
C ASP A 127 -3.61 6.97 8.20
N ALA A 128 -4.29 6.21 9.06
CA ALA A 128 -3.77 5.79 10.35
C ALA A 128 -2.54 4.89 10.24
N VAL A 129 -2.53 3.94 9.30
CA VAL A 129 -1.37 3.06 9.06
C VAL A 129 -0.16 3.86 8.64
N TYR A 130 -0.29 4.74 7.62
CA TYR A 130 0.86 5.52 7.16
C TYR A 130 1.37 6.50 8.21
N ARG A 131 0.50 7.22 8.90
CA ARG A 131 0.89 8.13 9.99
C ARG A 131 1.57 7.40 11.13
N SER A 132 1.17 6.17 11.44
CA SER A 132 1.78 5.39 12.52
C SER A 132 3.28 5.13 12.29
N LEU A 133 3.73 5.10 11.04
CA LEU A 133 5.13 4.90 10.67
C LEU A 133 6.02 6.11 10.98
N ASP A 134 5.45 7.27 11.29
CA ASP A 134 6.18 8.50 11.61
C ASP A 134 6.39 8.68 13.14
N PHE A 135 5.80 7.80 13.95
CA PHE A 135 5.96 7.82 15.40
C PHE A 135 7.02 6.82 15.85
N ALA A 136 7.83 7.25 16.82
CA ALA A 136 8.83 6.38 17.46
C ALA A 136 8.19 5.42 18.49
N SER A 137 7.05 5.81 19.07
CA SER A 137 6.33 5.08 20.10
C SER A 137 4.95 4.66 19.60
N LEU A 138 4.57 3.40 19.85
CA LEU A 138 3.22 2.91 19.57
C LEU A 138 2.16 3.63 20.41
N GLU A 139 2.49 3.96 21.67
CA GLU A 139 1.58 4.69 22.57
C GLU A 139 1.23 6.07 22.00
N ASP A 140 2.26 6.84 21.56
CA ASP A 140 2.06 8.16 20.96
C ASP A 140 1.28 8.07 19.65
N SER A 141 1.56 7.08 18.82
CA SER A 141 0.81 6.82 17.60
C SER A 141 -0.67 6.53 17.87
N MET A 142 -0.97 5.67 18.85
CA MET A 142 -2.37 5.35 19.21
C MET A 142 -3.09 6.55 19.85
N LYS A 143 -2.37 7.39 20.57
CA LYS A 143 -2.91 8.63 21.13
C LYS A 143 -3.23 9.62 19.99
N GLY A 144 -2.29 9.86 19.08
CA GLY A 144 -2.48 10.72 17.91
C GLY A 144 -3.64 10.24 17.02
N MET A 145 -3.77 8.93 16.83
CA MET A 145 -4.89 8.36 16.08
C MET A 145 -6.26 8.75 16.66
N ARG A 146 -6.42 8.75 17.97
CA ARG A 146 -7.68 9.08 18.64
C ARG A 146 -7.96 10.59 18.71
N GLU A 147 -6.90 11.40 18.87
CA GLU A 147 -7.03 12.82 19.18
C GLU A 147 -6.85 13.73 17.96
N GLU A 148 -6.01 13.33 16.98
CA GLU A 148 -5.50 14.23 15.95
C GLU A 148 -5.88 13.83 14.52
N TYR A 149 -6.12 12.53 14.22
CA TYR A 149 -6.36 12.09 12.85
C TYR A 149 -7.75 12.46 12.36
N ALA A 150 -7.81 13.43 11.46
CA ALA A 150 -9.07 13.93 10.90
C ALA A 150 -9.91 12.86 10.22
N ALA A 151 -9.26 11.92 9.50
CA ALA A 151 -9.94 10.83 8.82
C ALA A 151 -10.61 9.85 9.81
N VAL A 152 -9.94 9.57 10.94
CA VAL A 152 -10.50 8.72 12.01
C VAL A 152 -11.69 9.40 12.66
N ARG A 153 -11.58 10.70 12.95
CA ARG A 153 -12.70 11.49 13.51
C ARG A 153 -13.90 11.50 12.56
N GLN A 154 -13.67 11.79 11.28
CA GLN A 154 -14.73 11.78 10.27
C GLN A 154 -15.41 10.40 10.17
N MET A 155 -14.65 9.32 10.26
CA MET A 155 -15.22 7.96 10.27
C MET A 155 -16.12 7.74 11.51
N ILE A 156 -15.65 8.12 12.71
CA ILE A 156 -16.42 7.94 13.96
C ILE A 156 -17.72 8.76 13.96
N GLU A 157 -17.70 9.96 13.38
CA GLU A 157 -18.86 10.86 13.30
C GLU A 157 -19.82 10.53 12.15
N SER A 158 -19.53 9.50 11.34
CA SER A 158 -20.29 9.17 10.13
C SER A 158 -21.52 8.30 10.38
N ASP A 159 -22.49 8.37 9.45
CA ASP A 159 -23.61 7.42 9.38
C ASP A 159 -23.14 5.97 9.26
N ASP A 160 -22.03 5.74 8.55
CA ASP A 160 -21.45 4.41 8.31
C ASP A 160 -20.93 3.75 9.61
N PHE A 161 -20.48 4.55 10.59
CA PHE A 161 -20.01 4.06 11.89
C PHE A 161 -21.13 3.40 12.69
N ILE A 162 -22.38 3.84 12.48
CA ILE A 162 -23.59 3.26 13.10
C ILE A 162 -24.14 2.13 12.24
N GLU A 163 -24.18 2.32 10.93
CA GLU A 163 -24.74 1.34 9.98
C GLU A 163 -24.00 0.00 10.02
N GLY A 164 -22.68 0.00 10.07
CA GLY A 164 -21.88 -1.23 10.07
C GLY A 164 -22.25 -2.20 11.19
N PRO A 165 -22.11 -1.83 12.46
CA PRO A 165 -22.51 -2.66 13.60
C PRO A 165 -23.98 -3.08 13.56
N LYS A 166 -24.88 -2.18 13.12
CA LYS A 166 -26.30 -2.47 12.98
C LYS A 166 -26.57 -3.54 11.92
N ALA A 167 -26.03 -3.39 10.72
CA ALA A 167 -26.17 -4.35 9.63
C ALA A 167 -25.62 -5.72 10.02
N PHE A 168 -24.47 -5.73 10.71
CA PHE A 168 -23.85 -6.96 11.23
C PHE A 168 -24.76 -7.67 12.22
N ALA A 169 -25.34 -6.96 13.20
CA ALA A 169 -26.26 -7.52 14.19
C ALA A 169 -27.54 -8.06 13.55
N GLU A 170 -28.04 -7.37 12.52
CA GLU A 170 -29.22 -7.75 11.74
C GLU A 170 -28.95 -8.83 10.66
N LYS A 171 -27.69 -9.25 10.48
CA LYS A 171 -27.25 -10.23 9.46
C LYS A 171 -27.67 -9.84 8.04
N ARG A 172 -27.59 -8.58 7.71
CA ARG A 172 -27.85 -8.03 6.36
C ARG A 172 -26.63 -7.32 5.79
N PRO A 173 -26.55 -7.14 4.48
CA PRO A 173 -25.54 -6.26 3.88
C PRO A 173 -25.67 -4.82 4.41
N PRO A 174 -24.54 -4.14 4.67
CA PRO A 174 -24.56 -2.73 5.03
C PRO A 174 -24.89 -1.84 3.83
N ASN A 175 -25.41 -0.65 4.10
CA ASN A 175 -25.71 0.36 3.10
C ASN A 175 -24.85 1.59 3.35
N TRP A 176 -23.63 1.57 2.85
CA TRP A 176 -22.65 2.63 3.06
C TRP A 176 -23.09 3.95 2.41
N LYS A 177 -23.00 5.04 3.14
CA LYS A 177 -23.32 6.40 2.68
C LYS A 177 -22.09 7.24 2.39
N GLY A 178 -20.94 6.91 3.00
CA GLY A 178 -19.69 7.64 2.84
C GLY A 178 -19.70 9.02 3.48
N ARG A 179 -20.55 9.26 4.47
CA ARG A 179 -20.74 10.54 5.15
C ARG A 179 -21.13 10.37 6.61
#